data_a6e2177dc02096927dcf288028fb5b4f
#
_entry.id   a6e2177dc02096927dcf288028fb5b4f
#
_cell.length_a   1.000
_cell.length_b   1.000
_cell.length_c   1.000
_cell.angle_alpha   90.00
_cell.angle_beta   90.00
_cell.angle_gamma   90.00
#
_symmetry.space_group_name_H-M   'P 1'
#
loop_
_entity.id
_entity.type
_entity.pdbx_description
1 polymer ?
#
loop_
_entity_poly.entity_id
_entity_poly.type
_entity_poly.pdbx_seq_one_letter_code
_entity_poly.pdbx_strand_id
1 'polypeptide(L)'
;KKGDILLSIRNKSTIALYRPSINKVIWLKTGPWMNQHDVDFFNNKGITVFGNNVIFDSGNIYAKGKLNHPKKDILFDGHNKIYFFDFNSGMTTSPFDTILRKMDVKTISEGLLEILDNGDVFVEEQNSGRILRLGRKAAKWEFVRRIDANHLALLSWSRYLSEKQISGTMEKLNNNVCK
;
A
#
# COMPACT_ATOMS: atom_id res chain seq x y z
N LYS A 1 -18.92 10.11 -6.89
CA LYS A 1 -19.22 10.79 -8.18
C LYS A 1 -17.90 11.13 -8.88
N LYS A 2 -17.94 11.31 -10.21
CA LYS A 2 -16.77 11.82 -10.94
C LYS A 2 -16.32 13.17 -10.34
N GLY A 3 -15.02 13.29 -10.05
CA GLY A 3 -14.42 14.46 -9.40
C GLY A 3 -14.35 14.39 -7.87
N ASP A 4 -14.88 13.35 -7.23
CA ASP A 4 -14.61 13.09 -5.82
C ASP A 4 -13.15 12.66 -5.62
N ILE A 5 -12.55 13.06 -4.52
CA ILE A 5 -11.14 12.82 -4.19
C ILE A 5 -11.06 11.91 -2.95
N LEU A 6 -10.35 10.81 -3.08
CA LEU A 6 -10.06 9.91 -1.97
C LEU A 6 -8.76 10.38 -1.30
N LEU A 7 -8.80 10.60 0.01
CA LEU A 7 -7.70 11.14 0.80
C LEU A 7 -7.26 10.10 1.83
N SER A 8 -5.97 9.78 1.84
CA SER A 8 -5.33 8.97 2.87
C SER A 8 -4.61 9.87 3.87
N ILE A 9 -5.12 9.93 5.09
CA ILE A 9 -4.57 10.73 6.19
C ILE A 9 -3.80 9.80 7.12
N ARG A 10 -2.58 9.44 6.71
CA ARG A 10 -1.75 8.40 7.29
C ARG A 10 -1.65 8.44 8.81
N ASN A 11 -1.15 9.56 9.36
CA ASN A 11 -0.87 9.69 10.79
C ASN A 11 -2.13 9.74 11.68
N LYS A 12 -3.31 9.73 11.06
CA LYS A 12 -4.60 9.63 11.74
C LYS A 12 -5.28 8.29 11.49
N SER A 13 -4.63 7.39 10.74
CA SER A 13 -5.22 6.12 10.32
C SER A 13 -6.62 6.28 9.71
N THR A 14 -6.81 7.38 8.97
CA THR A 14 -8.10 7.85 8.49
C THR A 14 -8.09 7.98 6.97
N ILE A 15 -9.18 7.55 6.36
CA ILE A 15 -9.46 7.77 4.94
C ILE A 15 -10.72 8.60 4.82
N ALA A 16 -10.72 9.56 3.92
CA ALA A 16 -11.86 10.44 3.68
C ALA A 16 -12.18 10.54 2.19
N LEU A 17 -13.45 10.68 1.87
CA LEU A 17 -13.94 11.00 0.53
C LEU A 17 -14.40 12.45 0.52
N TYR A 18 -13.68 13.28 -0.20
CA TYR A 18 -13.94 14.71 -0.33
C TYR A 18 -14.59 15.01 -1.67
N ARG A 19 -15.62 15.83 -1.66
CA ARG A 19 -16.33 16.31 -2.84
C ARG A 19 -16.08 17.80 -3.08
N PRO A 20 -15.18 18.16 -4.01
CA PRO A 20 -14.84 19.55 -4.28
C PRO A 20 -16.04 20.40 -4.73
N SER A 21 -16.95 19.81 -5.53
CA SER A 21 -18.11 20.55 -6.08
C SER A 21 -19.03 21.16 -5.04
N ILE A 22 -18.97 20.69 -3.80
CA ILE A 22 -19.75 21.21 -2.67
C ILE A 22 -18.88 21.53 -1.45
N ASN A 23 -17.55 21.42 -1.60
CA ASN A 23 -16.56 21.64 -0.55
C ASN A 23 -16.86 20.88 0.74
N LYS A 24 -17.13 19.56 0.64
CA LYS A 24 -17.48 18.73 1.80
C LYS A 24 -16.77 17.38 1.81
N VAL A 25 -16.38 16.94 3.00
CA VAL A 25 -16.09 15.52 3.26
C VAL A 25 -17.44 14.81 3.34
N ILE A 26 -17.68 13.88 2.43
CA ILE A 26 -18.95 13.14 2.31
C ILE A 26 -18.91 11.76 2.95
N TRP A 27 -17.72 11.28 3.26
CA TRP A 27 -17.50 10.04 4.00
C TRP A 27 -16.13 10.10 4.67
N LEU A 28 -16.01 9.49 5.85
CA LEU A 28 -14.78 9.39 6.61
C LEU A 28 -14.80 8.12 7.45
N LYS A 29 -13.66 7.41 7.49
CA LYS A 29 -13.49 6.24 8.34
C LYS A 29 -12.07 6.17 8.90
N THR A 30 -11.97 5.94 10.21
CA THR A 30 -10.72 5.65 10.91
C THR A 30 -10.60 4.15 11.15
N GLY A 31 -9.48 3.56 10.76
CA GLY A 31 -9.22 2.11 10.94
C GLY A 31 -10.23 1.18 10.24
N PRO A 32 -9.93 -0.13 10.35
CA PRO A 32 -8.93 -0.83 11.19
C PRO A 32 -7.48 -0.75 10.69
N TRP A 33 -7.22 -0.15 9.54
CA TRP A 33 -5.86 0.14 9.06
C TRP A 33 -5.14 1.11 9.98
N MET A 34 -3.83 0.94 10.12
CA MET A 34 -2.99 1.83 10.94
C MET A 34 -1.85 2.40 10.10
N ASN A 35 -1.70 3.73 10.14
CA ASN A 35 -0.68 4.46 9.40
C ASN A 35 -0.59 4.02 7.93
N GLN A 36 -1.74 3.83 7.30
CA GLN A 36 -1.85 3.34 5.93
C GLN A 36 -1.20 4.28 4.92
N HIS A 37 -0.70 3.68 3.87
CA HIS A 37 -0.44 4.35 2.60
C HIS A 37 -1.49 3.94 1.59
N ASP A 38 -1.26 4.15 0.38
CA ASP A 38 -1.96 3.73 -0.82
C ASP A 38 -3.44 3.32 -0.60
N VAL A 39 -4.33 4.13 -1.11
CA VAL A 39 -5.76 3.89 -1.06
C VAL A 39 -6.37 4.13 -2.43
N ASP A 40 -7.07 3.11 -2.96
CA ASP A 40 -7.68 3.15 -4.29
C ASP A 40 -9.16 2.78 -4.27
N PHE A 41 -9.90 3.29 -5.25
CA PHE A 41 -11.26 2.81 -5.49
C PHE A 41 -11.24 1.39 -6.06
N PHE A 42 -12.13 0.55 -5.56
CA PHE A 42 -12.26 -0.84 -5.97
C PHE A 42 -13.68 -1.13 -6.46
N ASN A 43 -13.81 -1.52 -7.74
CA ASN A 43 -15.04 -1.97 -8.38
C ASN A 43 -16.26 -1.04 -8.17
N ASN A 44 -16.07 0.25 -8.08
CA ASN A 44 -17.12 1.26 -7.81
C ASN A 44 -17.98 0.98 -6.53
N LYS A 45 -17.59 0.03 -5.70
CA LYS A 45 -18.34 -0.39 -4.50
C LYS A 45 -17.57 -0.19 -3.21
N GLY A 46 -16.29 0.02 -3.29
CA GLY A 46 -15.44 0.10 -2.12
C GLY A 46 -14.08 0.70 -2.40
N ILE A 47 -13.19 0.49 -1.45
CA ILE A 47 -11.79 0.88 -1.53
C ILE A 47 -10.88 -0.27 -1.13
N THR A 48 -9.67 -0.25 -1.64
CA THR A 48 -8.53 -1.03 -1.13
C THR A 48 -7.60 -0.13 -0.38
N VAL A 49 -6.93 -0.66 0.62
CA VAL A 49 -6.02 0.08 1.49
C VAL A 49 -4.79 -0.76 1.79
N PHE A 50 -3.61 -0.23 1.54
CA PHE A 50 -2.36 -0.81 2.04
C PHE A 50 -2.10 -0.30 3.45
N GLY A 51 -2.35 -1.14 4.44
CA GLY A 51 -2.12 -0.85 5.85
C GLY A 51 -0.70 -1.22 6.26
N ASN A 52 0.12 -0.22 6.55
CA ASN A 52 1.45 -0.48 7.12
C ASN A 52 1.34 -1.15 8.49
N ASN A 53 0.22 -0.93 9.20
CA ASN A 53 -0.04 -1.47 10.53
C ASN A 53 1.07 -1.17 11.54
N VAL A 54 1.65 0.01 11.42
CA VAL A 54 2.71 0.46 12.30
C VAL A 54 2.13 1.29 13.44
N ILE A 55 2.55 1.00 14.64
CA ILE A 55 2.31 1.82 15.83
C ILE A 55 3.66 2.40 16.23
N PHE A 56 3.75 3.71 16.30
CA PHE A 56 4.92 4.39 16.82
C PHE A 56 4.91 4.33 18.34
N ASP A 57 6.02 3.97 18.95
CA ASP A 57 6.19 4.08 20.40
C ASP A 57 6.21 5.56 20.79
N SER A 58 5.04 6.09 21.12
CA SER A 58 4.85 7.47 21.56
C SER A 58 5.23 7.70 23.02
N GLY A 59 5.67 6.67 23.75
CA GLY A 59 5.82 6.67 25.20
C GLY A 59 6.67 7.78 25.80
N ASN A 60 7.41 8.53 24.98
CA ASN A 60 8.26 9.63 25.44
C ASN A 60 8.36 10.82 24.49
N ILE A 61 7.54 10.90 23.45
CA ILE A 61 7.63 11.99 22.46
C ILE A 61 7.38 13.35 23.13
N TYR A 62 6.54 13.42 24.16
CA TYR A 62 6.16 14.65 24.82
C TYR A 62 6.61 14.79 26.27
N ALA A 63 7.19 13.75 26.86
CA ALA A 63 7.47 13.71 28.31
C ALA A 63 8.53 14.72 28.78
N LYS A 64 9.29 15.34 27.89
CA LYS A 64 10.34 16.33 28.22
C LYS A 64 10.39 17.54 27.28
N GLY A 65 9.33 17.85 26.58
CA GLY A 65 9.31 19.00 25.65
C GLY A 65 10.27 18.91 24.46
N LYS A 66 10.88 17.76 24.23
CA LYS A 66 11.73 17.47 23.08
C LYS A 66 11.11 16.36 22.26
N LEU A 67 11.03 16.56 20.94
CA LEU A 67 10.65 15.54 20.01
C LEU A 67 11.76 14.48 20.00
N ASN A 68 11.64 13.45 20.80
CA ASN A 68 12.47 12.26 20.65
C ASN A 68 11.80 11.37 19.62
N HIS A 69 12.53 10.97 18.59
CA HIS A 69 12.04 9.95 17.67
C HIS A 69 11.67 8.68 18.44
N PRO A 70 10.56 8.04 18.08
CA PRO A 70 10.16 6.80 18.72
C PRO A 70 11.32 5.80 18.69
N LYS A 71 11.61 5.20 19.81
CA LYS A 71 12.73 4.28 19.95
C LYS A 71 12.54 2.98 19.16
N LYS A 72 11.29 2.65 18.82
CA LYS A 72 10.96 1.43 18.08
C LYS A 72 9.59 1.54 17.45
N ASP A 73 9.54 1.35 16.14
CA ASP A 73 8.29 1.12 15.43
C ASP A 73 7.83 -0.32 15.68
N ILE A 74 6.55 -0.48 15.98
CA ILE A 74 5.93 -1.76 16.24
C ILE A 74 4.96 -2.06 15.11
N LEU A 75 5.18 -3.18 14.42
CA LEU A 75 4.21 -3.71 13.49
C LEU A 75 3.10 -4.44 14.26
N PHE A 76 1.90 -3.90 14.20
CA PHE A 76 0.72 -4.55 14.72
C PHE A 76 0.46 -5.84 13.92
N ASP A 77 0.17 -6.95 14.58
CA ASP A 77 0.12 -8.30 13.99
C ASP A 77 1.42 -8.76 13.29
N GLY A 78 2.50 -8.01 13.36
CA GLY A 78 3.82 -8.37 12.85
C GLY A 78 3.98 -8.31 11.33
N HIS A 79 3.00 -7.82 10.57
CA HIS A 79 3.07 -7.69 9.11
C HIS A 79 2.10 -6.63 8.57
N ASN A 80 2.32 -6.21 7.33
CA ASN A 80 1.39 -5.32 6.63
C ASN A 80 0.11 -6.06 6.24
N LYS A 81 -0.98 -5.32 6.04
CA LYS A 81 -2.26 -5.87 5.59
C LYS A 81 -2.83 -5.14 4.40
N ILE A 82 -3.55 -5.87 3.57
CA ILE A 82 -4.36 -5.33 2.50
C ILE A 82 -5.82 -5.41 2.93
N TYR A 83 -6.45 -4.26 3.08
CA TYR A 83 -7.85 -4.17 3.45
C TYR A 83 -8.71 -3.87 2.25
N PHE A 84 -9.88 -4.49 2.23
CA PHE A 84 -10.98 -4.21 1.30
C PHE A 84 -12.15 -3.72 2.14
N PHE A 85 -12.59 -2.49 1.90
CA PHE A 85 -13.77 -1.93 2.54
C PHE A 85 -14.88 -1.76 1.50
N ASP A 86 -16.06 -2.29 1.81
CA ASP A 86 -17.24 -2.18 0.95
C ASP A 86 -18.19 -1.10 1.48
N PHE A 87 -18.50 -0.12 0.65
CA PHE A 87 -19.35 1.01 1.04
C PHE A 87 -20.81 0.62 1.28
N ASN A 88 -21.31 -0.45 0.65
CA ASN A 88 -22.70 -0.86 0.78
C ASN A 88 -22.95 -1.61 2.10
N SER A 89 -22.05 -2.53 2.42
CA SER A 89 -22.18 -3.35 3.65
C SER A 89 -21.49 -2.74 4.87
N GLY A 90 -20.56 -1.79 4.66
CA GLY A 90 -19.69 -1.26 5.72
C GLY A 90 -18.63 -2.25 6.22
N MET A 91 -18.52 -3.42 5.60
CA MET A 91 -17.61 -4.48 6.01
C MET A 91 -16.18 -4.22 5.54
N THR A 92 -15.23 -4.61 6.39
CA THR A 92 -13.80 -4.63 6.05
C THR A 92 -13.30 -6.07 6.08
N THR A 93 -12.59 -6.49 5.03
CA THR A 93 -11.98 -7.81 4.91
C THR A 93 -10.51 -7.70 4.54
N SER A 94 -9.72 -8.76 4.77
CA SER A 94 -8.30 -8.83 4.41
C SER A 94 -7.98 -10.18 3.76
N PRO A 95 -8.40 -10.42 2.51
CA PRO A 95 -8.32 -11.73 1.87
C PRO A 95 -6.89 -12.19 1.57
N PHE A 96 -5.91 -11.33 1.69
CA PHE A 96 -4.48 -11.62 1.48
C PHE A 96 -3.68 -11.74 2.77
N ASP A 97 -4.33 -11.66 3.95
CA ASP A 97 -3.64 -11.67 5.25
C ASP A 97 -2.70 -12.88 5.42
N THR A 98 -3.19 -14.07 5.10
CA THR A 98 -2.41 -15.32 5.23
C THR A 98 -1.15 -15.31 4.36
N ILE A 99 -1.25 -14.86 3.10
CA ILE A 99 -0.09 -14.86 2.21
C ILE A 99 0.88 -13.73 2.55
N LEU A 100 0.41 -12.56 2.99
CA LEU A 100 1.28 -11.47 3.44
C LEU A 100 2.08 -11.86 4.67
N ARG A 101 1.44 -12.54 5.63
CA ARG A 101 2.11 -13.12 6.80
C ARG A 101 3.14 -14.17 6.40
N LYS A 102 2.79 -15.10 5.51
CA LYS A 102 3.71 -16.14 5.01
C LYS A 102 4.92 -15.57 4.29
N MET A 103 4.73 -14.48 3.55
CA MET A 103 5.79 -13.79 2.82
C MET A 103 6.54 -12.78 3.68
N ASP A 104 6.18 -12.64 4.94
CA ASP A 104 6.77 -11.71 5.91
C ASP A 104 6.84 -10.27 5.39
N VAL A 105 5.73 -9.77 4.83
CA VAL A 105 5.66 -8.43 4.23
C VAL A 105 5.64 -7.38 5.34
N LYS A 106 6.70 -6.58 5.40
CA LYS A 106 6.94 -5.60 6.48
C LYS A 106 7.55 -4.32 5.95
N THR A 107 6.75 -3.36 5.56
CA THR A 107 7.24 -2.01 5.31
C THR A 107 6.65 -1.05 6.34
N ILE A 108 7.53 -0.28 6.99
CA ILE A 108 7.16 0.60 8.10
C ILE A 108 6.52 1.88 7.57
N SER A 109 7.01 2.35 6.45
CA SER A 109 6.52 3.54 5.76
C SER A 109 6.33 3.22 4.29
N GLU A 110 5.47 4.00 3.65
CA GLU A 110 5.19 3.89 2.22
C GLU A 110 4.63 2.50 1.86
N GLY A 111 4.92 2.01 0.66
CA GLY A 111 4.33 0.80 0.13
C GLY A 111 3.15 1.10 -0.79
N LEU A 112 2.96 0.21 -1.74
CA LEU A 112 1.98 0.38 -2.79
C LEU A 112 1.25 -0.93 -3.07
N LEU A 113 -0.01 -0.80 -3.39
CA LEU A 113 -0.90 -1.91 -3.73
C LEU A 113 -1.58 -1.65 -5.05
N GLU A 114 -1.59 -2.65 -5.92
CA GLU A 114 -2.44 -2.65 -7.11
C GLU A 114 -3.17 -3.99 -7.24
N ILE A 115 -4.49 -3.94 -7.47
CA ILE A 115 -5.29 -5.13 -7.75
C ILE A 115 -5.24 -5.40 -9.24
N LEU A 116 -4.79 -6.59 -9.62
CA LEU A 116 -4.68 -6.99 -11.00
C LEU A 116 -6.00 -7.58 -11.52
N ASP A 117 -6.20 -7.54 -12.85
CA ASP A 117 -7.43 -8.03 -13.51
C ASP A 117 -7.79 -9.49 -13.17
N ASN A 118 -6.79 -10.32 -12.91
CA ASN A 118 -6.99 -11.72 -12.53
C ASN A 118 -7.23 -11.94 -11.02
N GLY A 119 -7.32 -10.86 -10.24
CA GLY A 119 -7.53 -10.89 -8.80
C GLY A 119 -6.28 -11.16 -7.95
N ASP A 120 -5.09 -11.27 -8.56
CA ASP A 120 -3.82 -11.19 -7.83
C ASP A 120 -3.59 -9.75 -7.33
N VAL A 121 -2.63 -9.57 -6.44
CA VAL A 121 -2.17 -8.26 -6.01
C VAL A 121 -0.70 -8.04 -6.34
N PHE A 122 -0.40 -6.86 -6.80
CA PHE A 122 0.95 -6.33 -6.90
C PHE A 122 1.23 -5.50 -5.65
N VAL A 123 2.33 -5.78 -4.97
CA VAL A 123 2.72 -5.13 -3.72
C VAL A 123 4.14 -4.63 -3.83
N GLU A 124 4.35 -3.35 -3.57
CA GLU A 124 5.67 -2.78 -3.36
C GLU A 124 5.94 -2.68 -1.86
N GLU A 125 6.93 -3.42 -1.40
CA GLU A 125 7.46 -3.35 -0.05
C GLU A 125 8.72 -2.46 -0.05
N GLN A 126 8.49 -1.15 -0.04
CA GLN A 126 9.50 -0.15 -0.33
C GLN A 126 10.74 -0.24 0.56
N ASN A 127 10.56 -0.32 1.89
CA ASN A 127 11.70 -0.33 2.82
C ASN A 127 12.58 -1.58 2.69
N SER A 128 12.03 -2.66 2.16
CA SER A 128 12.74 -3.92 1.91
C SER A 128 13.28 -4.04 0.48
N GLY A 129 13.07 -3.03 -0.37
CA GLY A 129 13.48 -3.08 -1.77
C GLY A 129 12.85 -4.23 -2.54
N ARG A 130 11.62 -4.64 -2.18
CA ARG A 130 10.96 -5.85 -2.66
C ARG A 130 9.65 -5.53 -3.36
N ILE A 131 9.41 -6.23 -4.46
CA ILE A 131 8.15 -6.21 -5.19
C ILE A 131 7.61 -7.63 -5.26
N LEU A 132 6.33 -7.79 -5.02
CA LEU A 132 5.64 -9.07 -5.00
C LEU A 132 4.42 -9.05 -5.91
N ARG A 133 4.18 -10.15 -6.61
CA ARG A 133 2.87 -10.48 -7.15
C ARG A 133 2.32 -11.67 -6.37
N LEU A 134 1.21 -11.46 -5.68
CA LEU A 134 0.63 -12.44 -4.78
C LEU A 134 -0.77 -12.84 -5.23
N GLY A 135 -1.00 -14.14 -5.35
CA GLY A 135 -2.34 -14.70 -5.28
C GLY A 135 -2.74 -14.95 -3.83
N ARG A 136 -4.01 -15.26 -3.56
CA ARG A 136 -4.49 -15.50 -2.18
C ARG A 136 -3.80 -16.64 -1.44
N LYS A 137 -3.24 -17.62 -2.16
CA LYS A 137 -2.63 -18.83 -1.58
C LYS A 137 -1.12 -18.92 -1.76
N ALA A 138 -0.58 -18.24 -2.74
CA ALA A 138 0.85 -18.34 -3.08
C ALA A 138 1.38 -17.07 -3.73
N ALA A 139 2.66 -16.80 -3.51
CA ALA A 139 3.40 -15.83 -4.30
C ALA A 139 3.54 -16.37 -5.74
N LYS A 140 3.33 -15.48 -6.70
CA LYS A 140 3.46 -15.77 -8.12
C LYS A 140 4.80 -15.31 -8.67
N TRP A 141 5.29 -14.24 -8.10
CA TRP A 141 6.54 -13.63 -8.51
C TRP A 141 7.08 -12.75 -7.36
N GLU A 142 8.40 -12.65 -7.26
CA GLU A 142 9.11 -11.81 -6.31
C GLU A 142 10.35 -11.21 -6.98
N PHE A 143 10.56 -9.94 -6.75
CA PHE A 143 11.78 -9.22 -7.10
C PHE A 143 12.35 -8.55 -5.86
N VAL A 144 13.66 -8.65 -5.68
CA VAL A 144 14.39 -7.97 -4.60
C VAL A 144 15.52 -7.18 -5.21
N ARG A 145 15.50 -5.86 -5.00
CA ARG A 145 16.60 -4.99 -5.45
C ARG A 145 17.74 -5.03 -4.45
N ARG A 146 18.69 -5.89 -4.72
CA ARG A 146 19.89 -6.04 -3.91
C ARG A 146 21.06 -5.27 -4.53
N ILE A 147 21.78 -4.50 -3.72
CA ILE A 147 23.02 -3.81 -4.13
C ILE A 147 24.21 -4.75 -3.94
N ASP A 148 24.30 -5.35 -2.75
CA ASP A 148 25.34 -6.34 -2.40
C ASP A 148 24.77 -7.33 -1.35
N ALA A 149 25.63 -8.11 -0.74
CA ALA A 149 25.23 -9.13 0.25
C ALA A 149 24.53 -8.53 1.48
N ASN A 150 24.83 -7.27 1.84
CA ASN A 150 24.39 -6.63 3.06
C ASN A 150 23.45 -5.44 2.83
N HIS A 151 23.30 -4.99 1.58
CA HIS A 151 22.54 -3.77 1.26
C HIS A 151 21.45 -4.04 0.25
N LEU A 152 20.25 -3.52 0.57
CA LEU A 152 19.11 -3.45 -0.32
C LEU A 152 18.91 -2.01 -0.77
N ALA A 153 18.49 -1.81 -2.00
CA ALA A 153 18.05 -0.49 -2.46
C ALA A 153 16.57 -0.31 -2.16
N LEU A 154 16.21 0.83 -1.62
CA LEU A 154 14.81 1.22 -1.49
C LEU A 154 14.18 1.31 -2.88
N LEU A 155 12.91 0.95 -2.96
CA LEU A 155 12.08 1.17 -4.14
C LEU A 155 11.22 2.41 -3.95
N SER A 156 10.71 2.94 -5.03
CA SER A 156 9.79 4.06 -5.00
C SER A 156 8.92 4.06 -6.25
N TRP A 157 7.61 4.01 -6.06
CA TRP A 157 6.61 4.18 -7.11
C TRP A 157 6.68 3.17 -8.26
N SER A 158 6.77 1.90 -7.95
CA SER A 158 6.61 0.84 -8.96
C SER A 158 5.17 0.80 -9.48
N ARG A 159 5.01 0.39 -10.73
CA ARG A 159 3.70 0.21 -11.36
C ARG A 159 3.67 -1.11 -12.10
N TYR A 160 2.57 -1.82 -11.97
CA TYR A 160 2.28 -2.97 -12.81
C TYR A 160 1.62 -2.47 -14.12
N LEU A 161 2.16 -2.88 -15.23
CA LEU A 161 1.57 -2.59 -16.53
C LEU A 161 1.17 -3.92 -17.19
N SER A 162 -0.09 -4.02 -17.58
CA SER A 162 -0.58 -5.16 -18.34
C SER A 162 0.01 -5.16 -19.76
N GLU A 163 0.02 -6.32 -20.43
CA GLU A 163 0.47 -6.43 -21.82
C GLU A 163 -0.24 -5.44 -22.74
N LYS A 164 -1.55 -5.22 -22.50
CA LYS A 164 -2.34 -4.26 -23.27
C LYS A 164 -1.85 -2.82 -23.09
N GLN A 165 -1.41 -2.45 -21.88
CA GLN A 165 -0.91 -1.11 -21.59
C GLN A 165 0.49 -0.87 -22.17
N ILE A 166 1.31 -1.93 -22.26
CA ILE A 166 2.70 -1.79 -22.70
C ILE A 166 2.95 -2.19 -24.18
N SER A 167 1.97 -2.78 -24.85
CA SER A 167 2.18 -3.31 -26.22
C SER A 167 2.83 -2.31 -27.17
N GLY A 168 2.30 -1.09 -27.24
CA GLY A 168 2.87 -0.03 -28.08
C GLY A 168 4.19 0.57 -27.55
N THR A 169 4.48 0.41 -26.25
CA THR A 169 5.73 0.86 -25.64
C THR A 169 6.83 -0.15 -25.82
N MET A 170 6.54 -1.44 -25.72
CA MET A 170 7.50 -2.53 -25.94
C MET A 170 8.03 -2.54 -27.36
N GLU A 171 7.19 -2.28 -28.37
CA GLU A 171 7.64 -2.15 -29.76
C GLU A 171 8.67 -1.01 -29.91
N LYS A 172 8.42 0.14 -29.28
CA LYS A 172 9.35 1.26 -29.29
C LYS A 172 10.65 0.95 -28.53
N LEU A 173 10.55 0.26 -27.40
CA LEU A 173 11.73 -0.12 -26.58
C LEU A 173 12.60 -1.15 -27.32
N ASN A 174 12.00 -2.13 -27.98
CA ASN A 174 12.73 -3.15 -28.73
C ASN A 174 13.45 -2.56 -29.97
N ASN A 175 12.94 -1.46 -30.51
CA ASN A 175 13.51 -0.76 -31.65
C ASN A 175 14.58 0.30 -31.23
N ASN A 176 14.67 0.63 -29.94
CA ASN A 176 15.67 1.55 -29.41
C ASN A 176 16.84 0.74 -28.82
N VAL A 177 17.92 0.67 -29.54
CA VAL A 177 19.19 0.17 -28.99
C VAL A 177 19.68 1.21 -27.97
N CYS A 178 19.78 0.81 -26.71
CA CYS A 178 20.47 1.62 -25.72
C CYS A 178 21.92 1.83 -26.18
N LYS A 179 22.27 3.04 -26.52
CA LYS A 179 23.66 3.42 -26.85
C LYS A 179 24.41 3.76 -25.56
#